data_edf9f6a475a18e5ac790510c6443e5db
#
_entry.id   edf9f6a475a18e5ac790510c6443e5db
#
_cell.length_a   1.000
_cell.length_b   1.000
_cell.length_c   1.000
_cell.angle_alpha   90.00
_cell.angle_beta   90.00
_cell.angle_gamma   90.00
#
_symmetry.space_group_name_H-M   'P 1'
#
loop_
_entity.id
_entity.type
_entity.pdbx_description
1 polymer ?
#
loop_
_entity_poly.entity_id
_entity_poly.type
_entity_poly.pdbx_seq_one_letter_code
_entity_poly.pdbx_strand_id
1 'polypeptide(L)'
;DRLVRCIFELRTMTEQGLMPELFRCVNCGEEIAGKENLFFSQEAHGILDGDCLKKASPGEARTARRISPAALYTMQYIVSSPMTKLYSFTVTEEVLWELERHIQPYVAGNTDKKFKSLQILEVMM
;
A
#
# COMPACT_ATOMS: atom_id res chain seq x y z
N ASP A 1 -12.15 -6.40 14.29
CA ASP A 1 -11.21 -5.34 14.65
C ASP A 1 -10.64 -4.69 13.39
N ARG A 2 -10.64 -3.37 13.35
CA ARG A 2 -10.19 -2.60 12.18
C ARG A 2 -8.70 -2.78 11.90
N LEU A 3 -7.87 -2.79 12.95
CA LEU A 3 -6.43 -2.98 12.78
C LEU A 3 -6.11 -4.39 12.27
N VAL A 4 -6.75 -5.40 12.82
CA VAL A 4 -6.56 -6.79 12.38
C VAL A 4 -6.95 -6.92 10.91
N ARG A 5 -8.00 -6.27 10.49
CA ARG A 5 -8.42 -6.26 9.08
C ARG A 5 -7.36 -5.64 8.18
N CYS A 6 -6.79 -4.49 8.57
CA CYS A 6 -5.71 -3.85 7.82
C CYS A 6 -4.49 -4.76 7.70
N ILE A 7 -4.10 -5.40 8.80
CA ILE A 7 -2.98 -6.34 8.83
C ILE A 7 -3.25 -7.50 7.86
N PHE A 8 -4.41 -8.10 7.97
CA PHE A 8 -4.80 -9.24 7.13
C PHE A 8 -4.81 -8.87 5.65
N GLU A 9 -5.42 -7.75 5.30
CA GLU A 9 -5.52 -7.32 3.91
C GLU A 9 -4.14 -7.05 3.30
N LEU A 10 -3.29 -6.33 4.01
CA LEU A 10 -1.97 -5.98 3.49
C LEU A 10 -1.05 -7.22 3.40
N ARG A 11 -1.12 -8.11 4.39
CA ARG A 11 -0.35 -9.36 4.36
C ARG A 11 -0.82 -10.29 3.24
N THR A 12 -2.11 -10.33 2.98
CA THR A 12 -2.65 -11.12 1.87
C THR A 12 -2.11 -10.61 0.54
N MET A 13 -2.07 -9.30 0.34
CA MET A 13 -1.47 -8.72 -0.87
C MET A 13 0.01 -9.08 -0.97
N THR A 14 0.74 -8.99 0.13
CA THR A 14 2.16 -9.34 0.17
C THR A 14 2.40 -10.79 -0.23
N GLU A 15 1.63 -11.70 0.31
CA GLU A 15 1.77 -13.14 0.03
C GLU A 15 1.39 -13.49 -1.42
N GLN A 16 0.53 -12.71 -2.04
CA GLN A 16 0.13 -12.92 -3.43
C GLN A 16 1.07 -12.25 -4.43
N GLY A 17 2.17 -11.66 -3.96
CA GLY A 17 3.11 -10.97 -4.83
C GLY A 17 2.65 -9.58 -5.26
N LEU A 18 1.68 -9.00 -4.57
CA LEU A 18 1.10 -7.69 -4.86
C LEU A 18 1.46 -6.66 -3.78
N MET A 19 2.56 -6.88 -3.07
CA MET A 19 3.01 -5.94 -2.04
C MET A 19 3.33 -4.59 -2.66
N PRO A 20 2.78 -3.48 -2.11
CA PRO A 20 3.17 -2.16 -2.59
C PRO A 20 4.62 -1.87 -2.22
N GLU A 21 5.29 -1.03 -3.01
CA GLU A 21 6.64 -0.60 -2.69
C GLU A 21 6.60 0.45 -1.59
N LEU A 22 7.11 0.10 -0.41
CA LEU A 22 7.02 0.96 0.78
C LEU A 22 8.39 1.43 1.26
N PHE A 23 9.48 1.00 0.63
CA PHE A 23 10.84 1.29 1.09
C PHE A 23 11.61 2.20 0.14
N ARG A 24 11.17 2.28 -1.10
CA ARG A 24 11.80 3.10 -2.14
C ARG A 24 10.75 3.83 -2.94
N CYS A 25 11.13 4.95 -3.53
CA CYS A 25 10.25 5.63 -4.48
C CYS A 25 10.09 4.75 -5.73
N VAL A 26 8.87 4.53 -6.15
CA VAL A 26 8.56 3.67 -7.31
C VAL A 26 9.22 4.21 -8.58
N ASN A 27 9.30 5.53 -8.73
CA ASN A 27 9.77 6.15 -9.95
C ASN A 27 11.30 6.26 -10.02
N CYS A 28 11.95 6.79 -9.00
CA CYS A 28 13.40 7.02 -9.03
C CYS A 28 14.22 5.92 -8.36
N GLY A 29 13.59 5.05 -7.58
CA GLY A 29 14.28 3.95 -6.90
C GLY A 29 15.09 4.36 -5.67
N GLU A 30 15.09 5.63 -5.30
CA GLU A 30 15.81 6.10 -4.11
C GLU A 30 15.11 5.65 -2.83
N GLU A 31 15.90 5.34 -1.81
CA GLU A 31 15.36 5.02 -0.50
C GLU A 31 14.61 6.22 0.08
N ILE A 32 13.46 5.95 0.70
CA ILE A 32 12.60 7.02 1.22
C ILE A 32 12.90 7.36 2.68
N ALA A 33 13.80 6.63 3.33
CA ALA A 33 14.17 6.90 4.72
C ALA A 33 14.70 8.34 4.85
N GLY A 34 14.12 9.09 5.78
CA GLY A 34 14.52 10.47 6.02
C GLY A 34 13.94 11.50 5.06
N LYS A 35 13.20 11.09 4.05
CA LYS A 35 12.54 12.02 3.13
C LYS A 35 11.21 12.50 3.69
N GLU A 36 10.90 13.75 3.44
CA GLU A 36 9.61 14.35 3.76
C GLU A 36 8.74 14.39 2.49
N ASN A 37 7.46 14.70 2.66
CA ASN A 37 6.51 14.83 1.54
C ASN A 37 6.44 13.57 0.68
N LEU A 38 6.08 12.45 1.33
CA LEU A 38 5.89 11.18 0.66
C LEU A 38 4.39 10.96 0.40
N PHE A 39 4.11 10.27 -0.71
CA PHE A 39 2.74 9.99 -1.17
C PHE A 39 2.61 8.51 -1.49
N PHE A 40 1.47 7.95 -1.14
CA PHE A 40 1.11 6.60 -1.55
C PHE A 40 0.15 6.69 -2.73
N SER A 41 0.50 6.02 -3.83
CA SER A 41 -0.34 6.00 -5.03
C SER A 41 -0.78 4.57 -5.33
N GLN A 42 -2.08 4.37 -5.41
CA GLN A 42 -2.64 3.08 -5.76
C GLN A 42 -2.22 2.65 -7.17
N GLU A 43 -2.28 3.56 -8.13
CA GLU A 43 -1.92 3.26 -9.52
C GLU A 43 -0.42 3.02 -9.69
N ALA A 44 0.42 3.69 -8.90
CA ALA A 44 1.85 3.48 -8.94
C ALA A 44 2.29 2.25 -8.14
N HIS A 45 1.40 1.65 -7.37
CA HIS A 45 1.67 0.49 -6.51
C HIS A 45 2.75 0.77 -5.46
N GLY A 46 2.75 1.95 -4.89
CA GLY A 46 3.69 2.27 -3.81
C GLY A 46 3.90 3.74 -3.57
N ILE A 47 5.07 4.06 -3.03
CA ILE A 47 5.42 5.39 -2.57
C ILE A 47 6.07 6.21 -3.69
N LEU A 48 5.66 7.47 -3.80
CA LEU A 48 6.29 8.47 -4.65
C LEU A 48 6.78 9.62 -3.79
N ASP A 49 8.00 10.10 -4.04
CA ASP A 49 8.46 11.34 -3.39
C ASP A 49 7.84 12.56 -4.10
N GLY A 50 7.98 13.74 -3.50
CA GLY A 50 7.36 14.94 -4.03
C GLY A 50 7.82 15.32 -5.43
N ASP A 51 9.09 15.10 -5.74
CA ASP A 51 9.62 15.39 -7.06
C ASP A 51 9.09 14.42 -8.11
N CYS A 52 9.04 13.15 -7.78
CA CYS A 52 8.53 12.13 -8.68
C CYS A 52 7.01 12.23 -8.87
N LEU A 53 6.29 12.73 -7.88
CA LEU A 53 4.85 12.98 -8.02
C LEU A 53 4.58 13.97 -9.15
N LYS A 54 5.41 14.99 -9.30
CA LYS A 54 5.27 15.99 -10.37
C LYS A 54 5.47 15.39 -11.75
N LYS A 55 6.20 14.29 -11.84
CA LYS A 55 6.51 13.60 -13.10
C LYS A 55 5.63 12.38 -13.33
N ALA A 56 4.72 12.08 -12.39
CA ALA A 56 3.89 10.89 -12.46
C ALA A 56 2.83 11.01 -13.57
N SER A 57 2.35 9.88 -14.02
CA SER A 57 1.25 9.83 -14.98
C SER A 57 -0.02 10.43 -14.36
N PRO A 58 -1.00 10.87 -15.16
CA PRO A 58 -2.24 11.40 -14.62
C PRO A 58 -2.97 10.44 -13.67
N GLY A 59 -2.98 9.14 -13.98
CA GLY A 59 -3.59 8.14 -13.11
C GLY A 59 -2.88 7.99 -11.78
N GLU A 60 -1.54 7.94 -11.82
CA GLU A 60 -0.73 7.85 -10.62
C GLU A 60 -0.88 9.08 -9.73
N ALA A 61 -0.86 10.27 -10.33
CA ALA A 61 -1.02 11.52 -9.59
C ALA A 61 -2.42 11.65 -8.98
N ARG A 62 -3.44 11.22 -9.71
CA ARG A 62 -4.83 11.30 -9.24
C ARG A 62 -5.08 10.42 -8.02
N THR A 63 -4.45 9.24 -7.96
CA THR A 63 -4.62 8.32 -6.84
C THR A 63 -3.63 8.55 -5.71
N ALA A 64 -2.66 9.46 -5.87
CA ALA A 64 -1.67 9.74 -4.84
C ALA A 64 -2.29 10.46 -3.65
N ARG A 65 -1.98 9.98 -2.45
CA ARG A 65 -2.42 10.57 -1.19
C ARG A 65 -1.22 10.69 -0.27
N ARG A 66 -1.10 11.85 0.38
CA ARG A 66 -0.01 12.07 1.32
C ARG A 66 -0.08 11.04 2.45
N ILE A 67 1.06 10.47 2.80
CA ILE A 67 1.16 9.47 3.87
C ILE A 67 2.05 10.01 4.98
N SER A 68 1.58 9.88 6.23
CA SER A 68 2.37 10.31 7.38
C SER A 68 3.50 9.32 7.64
N PRO A 69 4.60 9.78 8.29
CA PRO A 69 5.68 8.85 8.68
C PRO A 69 5.18 7.71 9.55
N ALA A 70 4.24 7.97 10.45
CA ALA A 70 3.69 6.93 11.33
C ALA A 70 2.92 5.86 10.57
N ALA A 71 2.08 6.25 9.62
CA ALA A 71 1.32 5.31 8.80
C ALA A 71 2.26 4.50 7.89
N LEU A 72 3.23 5.16 7.28
CA LEU A 72 4.21 4.49 6.43
C LEU A 72 5.03 3.47 7.23
N TYR A 73 5.54 3.87 8.39
CA TYR A 73 6.30 2.96 9.25
C TYR A 73 5.45 1.74 9.64
N THR A 74 4.18 1.97 9.95
CA THR A 74 3.28 0.88 10.32
C THR A 74 3.06 -0.09 9.15
N MET A 75 2.89 0.43 7.94
CA MET A 75 2.75 -0.42 6.75
C MET A 75 4.03 -1.22 6.49
N GLN A 76 5.19 -0.58 6.62
CA GLN A 76 6.48 -1.26 6.49
C GLN A 76 6.62 -2.38 7.52
N TYR A 77 6.22 -2.11 8.76
CA TYR A 77 6.23 -3.10 9.84
C TYR A 77 5.34 -4.29 9.51
N ILE A 78 4.15 -4.04 9.00
CA ILE A 78 3.20 -5.11 8.65
C ILE A 78 3.77 -6.05 7.57
N VAL A 79 4.38 -5.50 6.52
CA VAL A 79 4.87 -6.33 5.41
C VAL A 79 6.17 -7.05 5.73
N SER A 80 6.96 -6.56 6.68
CA SER A 80 8.28 -7.09 6.96
C SER A 80 8.38 -7.94 8.23
N SER A 81 7.34 -7.93 9.08
CA SER A 81 7.39 -8.63 10.37
C SER A 81 6.78 -10.03 10.28
N PRO A 82 7.26 -10.97 11.12
CA PRO A 82 6.60 -12.28 11.24
C PRO A 82 5.16 -12.14 11.73
N MET A 83 4.29 -13.04 11.29
CA MET A 83 2.87 -13.03 11.69
C MET A 83 2.69 -13.04 13.20
N THR A 84 3.56 -13.72 13.92
CA THR A 84 3.47 -13.82 15.38
C THR A 84 3.61 -12.48 16.10
N LYS A 85 4.25 -11.49 15.45
CA LYS A 85 4.43 -10.15 16.03
C LYS A 85 3.34 -9.17 15.62
N LEU A 86 2.55 -9.49 14.60
CA LEU A 86 1.60 -8.54 14.04
C LEU A 86 0.37 -8.29 14.93
N TYR A 87 0.10 -9.16 15.87
CA TYR A 87 -1.06 -9.01 16.75
C TYR A 87 -0.71 -8.40 18.11
N SER A 88 0.55 -7.99 18.31
CA SER A 88 1.00 -7.45 19.58
C SER A 88 1.21 -5.93 19.58
N PHE A 89 1.03 -5.25 18.46
CA PHE A 89 1.20 -3.80 18.41
C PHE A 89 -0.15 -3.10 18.30
N THR A 90 -0.16 -1.84 18.69
CA THR A 90 -1.34 -0.99 18.59
C THR A 90 -0.95 0.31 17.90
N VAL A 91 -1.94 1.00 17.35
CA VAL A 91 -1.75 2.30 16.71
C VAL A 91 -2.81 3.28 17.22
N THR A 92 -2.55 4.57 17.04
CA THR A 92 -3.54 5.59 17.37
C THR A 92 -4.71 5.51 16.36
N GLU A 93 -5.85 6.07 16.75
CA GLU A 93 -7.03 6.12 15.89
C GLU A 93 -6.72 6.87 14.58
N GLU A 94 -5.91 7.93 14.64
CA GLU A 94 -5.51 8.69 13.47
C GLU A 94 -4.70 7.85 12.49
N VAL A 95 -3.74 7.07 12.99
CA VAL A 95 -2.93 6.17 12.17
C VAL A 95 -3.80 5.07 11.58
N LEU A 96 -4.70 4.50 12.38
CA LEU A 96 -5.60 3.46 11.89
C LEU A 96 -6.48 3.96 10.74
N TRP A 97 -7.02 5.17 10.87
CA TRP A 97 -7.82 5.79 9.81
C TRP A 97 -6.99 5.97 8.54
N GLU A 98 -5.74 6.42 8.66
CA GLU A 98 -4.84 6.55 7.52
C GLU A 98 -4.55 5.19 6.87
N LEU A 99 -4.29 4.16 7.67
CA LEU A 99 -4.04 2.82 7.15
C LEU A 99 -5.22 2.33 6.31
N GLU A 100 -6.42 2.50 6.82
CA GLU A 100 -7.63 2.12 6.08
C GLU A 100 -7.74 2.89 4.76
N ARG A 101 -7.45 4.19 4.81
CA ARG A 101 -7.55 5.06 3.65
C ARG A 101 -6.58 4.67 2.53
N HIS A 102 -5.39 4.17 2.87
CA HIS A 102 -4.41 3.74 1.88
C HIS A 102 -4.58 2.27 1.48
N ILE A 103 -4.85 1.41 2.44
CA ILE A 103 -4.89 -0.04 2.20
C ILE A 103 -6.15 -0.47 1.47
N GLN A 104 -7.32 0.01 1.88
CA GLN A 104 -8.59 -0.46 1.30
C GLN A 104 -8.71 -0.20 -0.20
N PRO A 105 -8.41 1.00 -0.72
CA PRO A 105 -8.46 1.21 -2.17
C PRO A 105 -7.43 0.37 -2.92
N TYR A 106 -6.26 0.18 -2.34
CA TYR A 106 -5.21 -0.63 -2.95
C TYR A 106 -5.66 -2.08 -3.09
N VAL A 107 -6.21 -2.65 -2.03
CA VAL A 107 -6.71 -4.02 -2.03
C VAL A 107 -7.88 -4.17 -3.00
N ALA A 108 -8.83 -3.25 -2.99
CA ALA A 108 -9.99 -3.29 -3.88
C ALA A 108 -9.57 -3.25 -5.35
N GLY A 109 -8.65 -2.35 -5.70
CA GLY A 109 -8.18 -2.22 -7.08
C GLY A 109 -7.47 -3.47 -7.57
N ASN A 110 -6.64 -4.08 -6.74
CA ASN A 110 -5.91 -5.29 -7.13
C ASN A 110 -6.80 -6.54 -7.11
N THR A 111 -7.75 -6.61 -6.19
CA THR A 111 -8.71 -7.71 -6.15
C THR A 111 -9.58 -7.74 -7.39
N ASP A 112 -10.06 -6.60 -7.85
CA ASP A 112 -10.87 -6.50 -9.07
C ASP A 112 -10.09 -6.99 -10.29
N LYS A 113 -8.83 -6.60 -10.42
CA LYS A 113 -7.99 -7.05 -11.53
C LYS A 113 -7.82 -8.57 -11.53
N LYS A 114 -7.58 -9.14 -10.37
CA LYS A 114 -7.43 -10.59 -10.22
C LYS A 114 -8.73 -11.32 -10.54
N PHE A 115 -9.86 -10.79 -10.09
CA PHE A 115 -11.18 -11.36 -10.33
C PHE A 115 -11.50 -11.38 -11.83
N LYS A 116 -11.22 -10.29 -12.54
CA LYS A 116 -11.43 -10.22 -13.99
C LYS A 116 -10.59 -11.25 -14.74
N SER A 117 -9.34 -11.44 -14.31
CA SER A 117 -8.47 -12.46 -14.92
C SER A 117 -9.02 -13.86 -14.71
N LEU A 118 -9.53 -14.18 -13.53
CA LEU A 118 -10.12 -15.48 -13.25
C LEU A 118 -11.39 -15.71 -14.06
N GLN A 119 -12.24 -14.70 -14.22
CA GLN A 119 -13.44 -14.80 -15.05
C GLN A 119 -13.12 -15.08 -16.51
N ILE A 120 -12.09 -14.43 -17.04
CA ILE A 120 -11.63 -14.67 -18.41
C ILE A 120 -11.15 -16.10 -18.57
N LEU A 121 -10.40 -16.62 -17.60
CA LEU A 121 -9.94 -18.01 -17.64
C LEU A 121 -11.09 -19.00 -17.60
N GLU A 122 -12.11 -18.75 -16.79
CA GLU A 122 -13.30 -19.61 -16.72
C GLU A 122 -14.07 -19.63 -18.04
N VAL A 123 -14.19 -18.49 -18.68
CA VAL A 123 -14.90 -18.38 -19.97
C VAL A 123 -14.15 -19.09 -21.08
N MET A 124 -12.82 -19.15 -21.00
CA MET A 124 -11.98 -19.81 -22.02
C MET A 124 -11.83 -21.31 -21.80
N MET A 125 -12.27 -21.81 -20.66
CA MET A 125 -12.26 -23.24 -20.36
C MET A 125 -13.61 -23.87 -20.61
#